data_42f87c8dbf3b623c2c2f27373b90857f
#
_entry.id   42f87c8dbf3b623c2c2f27373b90857f
#
_cell.length_a   1.000
_cell.length_b   1.000
_cell.length_c   1.000
_cell.angle_alpha   90.00
_cell.angle_beta   90.00
_cell.angle_gamma   90.00
#
_symmetry.space_group_name_H-M   'P 1'
#
loop_
_entity.id
_entity.type
_entity.pdbx_description
1 polymer ?
#
loop_
_entity_poly.entity_id
_entity_poly.type
_entity_poly.pdbx_seq_one_letter_code
_entity_poly.pdbx_strand_id
1 'polypeptide(L)'
;PTTTPNQSSAATDVYKRQTKYINSDLNDLRLDIAATKIFKEYSRTQIKNWILNGCLLVNGDVSKPKDLVQENDEIELNPIVKDKISWEPQNINFKIVFECEDYLIINKPINLVMHPGAGCHDKTLANGLLYKYPELSKLPRCGIVHRLDKDTSGILVVAKTDKFRNHFINEMQARNIAVSYTHLRAHETIQH
;
A
#
# COMPACT_ATOMS: atom_id res chain seq x y z
N PRO A 1 18.66 21.82 43.15
CA PRO A 1 17.61 20.95 42.69
C PRO A 1 17.52 21.05 41.17
N THR A 2 18.04 20.01 40.56
CA THR A 2 18.09 19.84 39.10
C THR A 2 16.81 19.14 38.67
N THR A 3 15.97 19.84 37.91
CA THR A 3 14.79 19.27 37.25
C THR A 3 15.23 18.64 35.93
N THR A 4 15.14 17.32 35.87
CA THR A 4 15.25 16.50 34.65
C THR A 4 14.00 16.74 33.78
N PRO A 5 14.16 16.98 32.46
CA PRO A 5 13.00 17.06 31.59
C PRO A 5 12.47 15.64 31.36
N ASN A 6 11.16 15.53 31.56
CA ASN A 6 10.35 14.35 31.32
C ASN A 6 10.39 14.00 29.83
N GLN A 7 11.04 12.88 29.46
CA GLN A 7 10.99 12.35 28.11
C GLN A 7 9.59 11.83 27.87
N SER A 8 8.86 12.54 27.02
CA SER A 8 7.62 12.09 26.42
C SER A 8 7.90 10.80 25.63
N SER A 9 7.45 9.70 26.17
CA SER A 9 7.41 8.39 25.51
C SER A 9 6.41 8.45 24.36
N ALA A 10 6.87 8.87 23.18
CA ALA A 10 6.18 8.56 21.94
C ALA A 10 6.25 7.04 21.76
N ALA A 11 5.10 6.37 21.82
CA ALA A 11 4.94 4.94 21.65
C ALA A 11 5.50 4.55 20.26
N THR A 12 6.72 4.06 20.26
CA THR A 12 7.27 3.30 19.15
C THR A 12 6.55 1.96 19.19
N ASP A 13 5.58 1.74 18.34
CA ASP A 13 5.04 0.40 18.07
C ASP A 13 6.16 -0.44 17.47
N VAL A 14 6.97 -0.99 18.35
CA VAL A 14 8.00 -1.99 18.01
C VAL A 14 7.22 -3.23 17.62
N TYR A 15 7.16 -3.52 16.33
CA TYR A 15 6.65 -4.80 15.84
C TYR A 15 7.50 -5.89 16.48
N LYS A 16 6.87 -6.64 17.38
CA LYS A 16 7.54 -7.70 18.13
C LYS A 16 7.92 -8.84 17.19
N ARG A 17 9.12 -9.40 17.39
CA ARG A 17 9.49 -10.70 16.84
C ARG A 17 8.35 -11.68 17.08
N GLN A 18 7.92 -12.36 16.03
CA GLN A 18 6.84 -13.33 16.06
C GLN A 18 7.40 -14.68 15.62
N THR A 19 7.09 -15.73 16.37
CA THR A 19 7.42 -17.11 15.99
C THR A 19 6.12 -17.89 15.85
N LYS A 20 5.97 -18.62 14.75
CA LYS A 20 4.84 -19.50 14.47
C LYS A 20 5.32 -20.77 13.80
N TYR A 21 4.55 -21.85 13.92
CA TYR A 21 4.89 -23.17 13.39
C TYR A 21 3.99 -23.52 12.21
N ILE A 22 4.55 -24.27 11.25
CA ILE A 22 3.80 -24.81 10.12
C ILE A 22 2.95 -25.98 10.60
N ASN A 23 1.66 -25.91 10.35
CA ASN A 23 0.74 -27.01 10.58
C ASN A 23 0.61 -27.92 9.33
N SER A 24 -0.03 -29.08 9.48
CA SER A 24 -0.22 -30.06 8.40
C SER A 24 -0.88 -29.49 7.14
N ASP A 25 -1.83 -28.54 7.28
CA ASP A 25 -2.53 -27.92 6.15
C ASP A 25 -1.64 -27.04 5.27
N LEU A 26 -0.45 -26.68 5.78
CA LEU A 26 0.51 -25.82 5.09
C LEU A 26 1.76 -26.59 4.62
N ASN A 27 1.81 -27.90 4.91
CA ASN A 27 2.89 -28.78 4.47
C ASN A 27 3.07 -28.73 2.95
N ASP A 28 4.31 -28.76 2.46
CA ASP A 28 4.66 -28.72 1.05
C ASP A 28 4.18 -27.45 0.28
N LEU A 29 3.71 -26.44 0.99
CA LEU A 29 3.45 -25.14 0.37
C LEU A 29 4.74 -24.33 0.23
N ARG A 30 4.73 -23.43 -0.73
CA ARG A 30 5.81 -22.44 -0.84
C ARG A 30 5.81 -21.52 0.38
N LEU A 31 6.99 -21.18 0.86
CA LEU A 31 7.18 -20.33 2.02
C LEU A 31 6.42 -18.99 1.93
N ASP A 32 6.43 -18.32 0.75
CA ASP A 32 5.71 -17.05 0.58
C ASP A 32 4.19 -17.20 0.71
N ILE A 33 3.64 -18.35 0.39
CA ILE A 33 2.21 -18.67 0.52
C ILE A 33 1.89 -19.07 1.96
N ALA A 34 2.66 -19.99 2.54
CA ALA A 34 2.45 -20.47 3.90
C ALA A 34 2.56 -19.33 4.92
N ALA A 35 3.63 -18.54 4.83
CA ALA A 35 3.83 -17.39 5.71
C ALA A 35 2.71 -16.34 5.59
N THR A 36 2.18 -16.07 4.38
CA THR A 36 1.04 -15.16 4.21
C THR A 36 -0.24 -15.70 4.90
N LYS A 37 -0.43 -17.00 4.93
CA LYS A 37 -1.58 -17.62 5.60
C LYS A 37 -1.46 -17.58 7.13
N ILE A 38 -0.22 -17.66 7.65
CA ILE A 38 0.07 -17.64 9.09
C ILE A 38 0.03 -16.21 9.63
N PHE A 39 0.65 -15.27 8.94
CA PHE A 39 0.75 -13.86 9.33
C PHE A 39 -0.29 -13.03 8.55
N LYS A 40 -1.57 -13.23 8.85
CA LYS A 40 -2.71 -12.65 8.13
C LYS A 40 -2.75 -11.12 8.15
N GLU A 41 -2.08 -10.51 9.11
CA GLU A 41 -1.94 -9.06 9.26
C GLU A 41 -1.05 -8.40 8.20
N TYR A 42 -0.26 -9.19 7.45
CA TYR A 42 0.70 -8.67 6.47
C TYR A 42 0.34 -9.11 5.04
N SER A 43 0.63 -8.24 4.08
CA SER A 43 0.42 -8.55 2.67
C SER A 43 1.48 -9.54 2.16
N ARG A 44 1.13 -10.34 1.13
CA ARG A 44 2.07 -11.26 0.48
C ARG A 44 3.34 -10.58 -0.02
N THR A 45 3.23 -9.33 -0.50
CA THR A 45 4.38 -8.54 -0.95
C THR A 45 5.32 -8.19 0.21
N GLN A 46 4.79 -7.84 1.38
CA GLN A 46 5.60 -7.60 2.58
C GLN A 46 6.32 -8.86 3.03
N ILE A 47 5.58 -9.97 3.15
CA ILE A 47 6.17 -11.28 3.51
C ILE A 47 7.29 -11.66 2.54
N LYS A 48 7.05 -11.58 1.23
CA LYS A 48 8.08 -11.87 0.23
C LYS A 48 9.33 -10.99 0.38
N ASN A 49 9.16 -9.71 0.63
CA ASN A 49 10.28 -8.80 0.85
C ASN A 49 11.05 -9.13 2.14
N TRP A 50 10.37 -9.53 3.21
CA TRP A 50 11.01 -9.94 4.46
C TRP A 50 11.78 -11.25 4.31
N ILE A 51 11.28 -12.23 3.53
CA ILE A 51 12.04 -13.43 3.19
C ILE A 51 13.32 -13.05 2.43
N LEU A 52 13.21 -12.22 1.39
CA LEU A 52 14.36 -11.80 0.57
C LEU A 52 15.40 -10.99 1.35
N ASN A 53 14.98 -10.26 2.38
CA ASN A 53 15.87 -9.43 3.22
C ASN A 53 16.34 -10.17 4.49
N GLY A 54 16.04 -11.46 4.65
CA GLY A 54 16.44 -12.23 5.82
C GLY A 54 15.74 -11.83 7.12
N CYS A 55 14.61 -11.15 7.04
CA CYS A 55 13.77 -10.78 8.18
C CYS A 55 12.79 -11.87 8.56
N LEU A 56 12.57 -12.86 7.69
CA LEU A 56 11.82 -14.06 7.93
C LEU A 56 12.76 -15.27 7.77
N LEU A 57 12.86 -16.06 8.81
CA LEU A 57 13.72 -17.24 8.89
C LEU A 57 12.87 -18.51 9.01
N VAL A 58 13.38 -19.62 8.50
CA VAL A 58 12.81 -20.96 8.67
C VAL A 58 13.81 -21.79 9.45
N ASN A 59 13.43 -22.29 10.63
CA ASN A 59 14.32 -23.04 11.52
C ASN A 59 15.65 -22.30 11.83
N GLY A 60 15.60 -20.96 11.87
CA GLY A 60 16.76 -20.09 12.10
C GLY A 60 17.56 -19.73 10.84
N ASP A 61 17.25 -20.30 9.66
CA ASP A 61 17.99 -20.09 8.42
C ASP A 61 17.24 -19.19 7.43
N VAL A 62 18.03 -18.50 6.59
CA VAL A 62 17.49 -17.70 5.48
C VAL A 62 17.06 -18.62 4.34
N SER A 63 15.83 -18.45 3.88
CA SER A 63 15.22 -19.24 2.82
C SER A 63 14.77 -18.37 1.65
N LYS A 64 14.38 -18.98 0.53
CA LYS A 64 13.84 -18.29 -0.63
C LYS A 64 12.30 -18.34 -0.64
N PRO A 65 11.61 -17.35 -1.23
CA PRO A 65 10.14 -17.32 -1.26
C PRO A 65 9.48 -18.56 -1.89
N LYS A 66 10.20 -19.31 -2.75
CA LYS A 66 9.66 -20.50 -3.43
C LYS A 66 10.05 -21.81 -2.72
N ASP A 67 10.88 -21.78 -1.70
CA ASP A 67 11.23 -22.99 -0.96
C ASP A 67 9.98 -23.57 -0.30
N LEU A 68 9.89 -24.89 -0.22
CA LEU A 68 8.77 -25.58 0.38
C LEU A 68 8.99 -25.67 1.89
N VAL A 69 7.93 -25.49 2.65
CA VAL A 69 7.95 -25.65 4.11
C VAL A 69 7.39 -27.01 4.48
N GLN A 70 7.87 -27.56 5.61
CA GLN A 70 7.42 -28.83 6.15
C GLN A 70 6.63 -28.63 7.44
N GLU A 71 5.79 -29.61 7.77
CA GLU A 71 5.08 -29.61 9.05
C GLU A 71 6.07 -29.49 10.22
N ASN A 72 5.72 -28.64 11.19
CA ASN A 72 6.54 -28.28 12.37
C ASN A 72 7.74 -27.36 12.07
N ASP A 73 7.95 -26.90 10.84
CA ASP A 73 8.95 -25.84 10.60
C ASP A 73 8.63 -24.62 11.45
N GLU A 74 9.65 -24.06 12.10
CA GLU A 74 9.56 -22.83 12.85
C GLU A 74 9.77 -21.63 11.92
N ILE A 75 8.76 -20.76 11.86
CA ILE A 75 8.81 -19.52 11.08
C ILE A 75 8.98 -18.34 12.03
N GLU A 76 10.16 -17.77 12.01
CA GLU A 76 10.49 -16.58 12.79
C GLU A 76 10.40 -15.34 11.90
N LEU A 77 9.57 -14.37 12.30
CA LEU A 77 9.42 -13.09 11.61
C LEU A 77 9.91 -11.96 12.50
N ASN A 78 10.95 -11.24 12.02
CA ASN A 78 11.43 -9.98 12.58
C ASN A 78 11.05 -8.84 11.62
N PRO A 79 9.84 -8.28 11.71
CA PRO A 79 9.38 -7.30 10.76
C PRO A 79 10.20 -6.02 10.86
N ILE A 80 10.89 -5.65 9.78
CA ILE A 80 11.45 -4.30 9.65
C ILE A 80 10.32 -3.40 9.19
N VAL A 81 9.88 -2.52 10.06
CA VAL A 81 9.02 -1.41 9.66
C VAL A 81 9.93 -0.44 8.93
N LYS A 82 9.82 -0.39 7.63
CA LYS A 82 10.19 0.83 6.93
C LYS A 82 9.20 1.87 7.44
N ASP A 83 9.70 2.94 8.05
CA ASP A 83 8.88 4.08 8.44
C ASP A 83 7.83 4.30 7.36
N LYS A 84 6.56 4.49 7.79
CA LYS A 84 5.51 4.86 6.84
C LYS A 84 6.09 5.99 6.03
N ILE A 85 6.27 5.78 4.73
CA ILE A 85 6.76 6.83 3.85
C ILE A 85 5.81 7.98 4.07
N SER A 86 6.25 8.94 4.88
CA SER A 86 5.52 10.17 5.16
C SER A 86 5.60 10.97 3.87
N TRP A 87 4.54 10.94 3.10
CA TRP A 87 4.48 11.78 1.92
C TRP A 87 4.29 13.22 2.35
N GLU A 88 5.21 14.08 1.97
CA GLU A 88 5.16 15.50 2.31
C GLU A 88 3.97 16.17 1.62
N PRO A 89 3.11 16.90 2.37
CA PRO A 89 2.04 17.70 1.78
C PRO A 89 2.60 18.77 0.84
N GLN A 90 2.07 18.85 -0.38
CA GLN A 90 2.52 19.84 -1.38
C GLN A 90 1.32 20.45 -2.09
N ASN A 91 1.39 21.74 -2.38
CA ASN A 91 0.34 22.44 -3.10
C ASN A 91 0.35 22.02 -4.58
N ILE A 92 -0.44 21.00 -4.90
CA ILE A 92 -0.62 20.46 -6.26
C ILE A 92 -2.02 20.85 -6.76
N ASN A 93 -2.07 21.38 -7.96
CA ASN A 93 -3.33 21.81 -8.56
C ASN A 93 -4.06 20.62 -9.21
N PHE A 94 -5.29 20.37 -8.75
CA PHE A 94 -6.24 19.44 -9.36
C PHE A 94 -7.67 19.93 -9.09
N LYS A 95 -8.60 19.56 -9.97
CA LYS A 95 -10.00 19.98 -9.88
C LYS A 95 -10.82 18.98 -9.07
N ILE A 96 -11.46 19.46 -8.01
CA ILE A 96 -12.50 18.70 -7.30
C ILE A 96 -13.80 18.89 -8.08
N VAL A 97 -14.43 17.79 -8.46
CA VAL A 97 -15.70 17.75 -9.21
C VAL A 97 -16.88 17.61 -8.26
N PHE A 98 -16.69 16.82 -7.21
CA PHE A 98 -17.69 16.57 -6.18
C PHE A 98 -17.00 16.25 -4.85
N GLU A 99 -17.65 16.63 -3.76
CA GLU A 99 -17.17 16.33 -2.41
C GLU A 99 -18.37 16.07 -1.49
N CYS A 100 -18.25 15.04 -0.64
CA CYS A 100 -19.12 14.79 0.49
C CYS A 100 -18.31 14.34 1.72
N GLU A 101 -18.99 13.90 2.78
CA GLU A 101 -18.31 13.44 4.00
C GLU A 101 -17.48 12.18 3.77
N ASP A 102 -17.92 11.27 2.90
CA ASP A 102 -17.34 9.96 2.72
C ASP A 102 -16.30 9.88 1.61
N TYR A 103 -16.38 10.74 0.57
CA TYR A 103 -15.47 10.66 -0.58
C TYR A 103 -15.38 11.98 -1.37
N LEU A 104 -14.34 12.03 -2.20
CA LEU A 104 -14.13 13.07 -3.21
C LEU A 104 -14.19 12.46 -4.60
N ILE A 105 -14.68 13.23 -5.56
CA ILE A 105 -14.49 12.98 -6.99
C ILE A 105 -13.61 14.09 -7.53
N ILE A 106 -12.49 13.73 -8.13
CA ILE A 106 -11.54 14.67 -8.70
C ILE A 106 -11.37 14.41 -10.20
N ASN A 107 -11.08 15.47 -10.96
CA ASN A 107 -10.61 15.35 -12.32
C ASN A 107 -9.08 15.46 -12.31
N LYS A 108 -8.40 14.32 -12.47
CA LYS A 108 -6.93 14.26 -12.51
C LYS A 108 -6.44 14.86 -13.83
N PRO A 109 -5.55 15.84 -13.81
CA PRO A 109 -4.91 16.32 -15.03
C PRO A 109 -3.93 15.28 -15.61
N ILE A 110 -3.56 15.43 -16.88
CA ILE A 110 -2.42 14.72 -17.47
C ILE A 110 -1.11 15.10 -16.78
N ASN A 111 -0.08 14.31 -16.94
CA ASN A 111 1.26 14.52 -16.38
C ASN A 111 1.34 14.50 -14.84
N LEU A 112 0.26 14.11 -14.15
CA LEU A 112 0.25 13.99 -12.69
C LEU A 112 0.34 12.51 -12.28
N VAL A 113 1.41 12.17 -11.56
CA VAL A 113 1.61 10.84 -10.97
C VAL A 113 0.70 10.67 -9.76
N MET A 114 0.20 9.45 -9.52
CA MET A 114 -0.73 9.17 -8.44
C MET A 114 -0.07 9.21 -7.05
N HIS A 115 1.08 8.54 -6.90
CA HIS A 115 1.77 8.35 -5.62
C HIS A 115 3.26 8.50 -5.80
N PRO A 116 4.00 8.93 -4.76
CA PRO A 116 5.44 8.82 -4.73
C PRO A 116 5.89 7.36 -4.89
N GLY A 117 6.97 7.16 -5.64
CA GLY A 117 7.52 5.84 -5.94
C GLY A 117 8.88 5.92 -6.63
N ALA A 118 9.34 4.81 -7.19
CA ALA A 118 10.60 4.77 -7.91
C ALA A 118 10.58 5.77 -9.08
N GLY A 119 11.51 6.70 -9.10
CA GLY A 119 11.63 7.73 -10.14
C GLY A 119 10.70 8.95 -9.97
N CYS A 120 9.85 8.99 -8.95
CA CYS A 120 9.00 10.16 -8.66
C CYS A 120 8.74 10.19 -7.14
N HIS A 121 9.50 10.99 -6.42
CA HIS A 121 9.44 11.00 -4.95
C HIS A 121 8.47 12.05 -4.38
N ASP A 122 8.08 13.03 -5.20
CA ASP A 122 7.23 14.15 -4.81
C ASP A 122 6.36 14.62 -5.99
N LYS A 123 5.63 15.73 -5.80
CA LYS A 123 4.75 16.37 -6.81
C LYS A 123 3.71 15.42 -7.39
N THR A 124 3.17 14.54 -6.54
CA THR A 124 2.14 13.57 -6.93
C THR A 124 0.76 13.98 -6.43
N LEU A 125 -0.28 13.33 -6.94
CA LEU A 125 -1.64 13.57 -6.47
C LEU A 125 -1.77 13.33 -4.96
N ALA A 126 -1.12 12.30 -4.42
CA ALA A 126 -1.12 12.00 -2.99
C ALA A 126 -0.55 13.16 -2.16
N ASN A 127 0.55 13.80 -2.61
CA ASN A 127 1.09 14.99 -1.95
C ASN A 127 0.07 16.14 -1.95
N GLY A 128 -0.64 16.33 -3.07
CA GLY A 128 -1.68 17.36 -3.20
C GLY A 128 -2.90 17.08 -2.34
N LEU A 129 -3.31 15.82 -2.24
CA LEU A 129 -4.40 15.40 -1.37
C LEU A 129 -4.06 15.66 0.10
N LEU A 130 -2.87 15.30 0.56
CA LEU A 130 -2.42 15.56 1.93
C LEU A 130 -2.34 17.06 2.26
N TYR A 131 -2.01 17.90 1.28
CA TYR A 131 -2.00 19.33 1.46
C TYR A 131 -3.40 19.91 1.67
N LYS A 132 -4.39 19.47 0.87
CA LYS A 132 -5.78 19.93 0.98
C LYS A 132 -6.57 19.25 2.07
N TYR A 133 -6.27 17.99 2.37
CA TYR A 133 -6.98 17.11 3.31
C TYR A 133 -5.97 16.35 4.19
N PRO A 134 -5.38 17.00 5.20
CA PRO A 134 -4.38 16.36 6.07
C PRO A 134 -4.88 15.09 6.77
N GLU A 135 -6.19 14.99 7.02
CA GLU A 135 -6.85 13.84 7.62
C GLU A 135 -6.70 12.55 6.80
N LEU A 136 -6.51 12.67 5.49
CA LEU A 136 -6.27 11.52 4.61
C LEU A 136 -4.97 10.77 4.90
N SER A 137 -4.06 11.37 5.67
CA SER A 137 -2.84 10.70 6.15
C SER A 137 -3.15 9.45 6.99
N LYS A 138 -4.33 9.38 7.59
CA LYS A 138 -4.80 8.23 8.39
C LYS A 138 -5.23 7.05 7.51
N LEU A 139 -5.57 7.31 6.25
CA LEU A 139 -6.05 6.29 5.33
C LEU A 139 -4.91 5.69 4.50
N PRO A 140 -4.95 4.39 4.22
CA PRO A 140 -4.01 3.78 3.29
C PRO A 140 -4.01 4.49 1.93
N ARG A 141 -2.81 4.86 1.44
CA ARG A 141 -2.62 5.58 0.17
C ARG A 141 -3.40 6.90 0.07
N CYS A 142 -3.59 7.59 1.19
CA CYS A 142 -4.38 8.84 1.26
C CYS A 142 -5.79 8.69 0.68
N GLY A 143 -6.44 7.56 0.92
CA GLY A 143 -7.80 7.28 0.45
C GLY A 143 -7.93 6.98 -1.05
N ILE A 144 -6.83 6.92 -1.80
CA ILE A 144 -6.85 6.59 -3.23
C ILE A 144 -7.20 5.10 -3.39
N VAL A 145 -8.33 4.79 -4.00
CA VAL A 145 -8.91 3.44 -4.13
C VAL A 145 -8.68 2.81 -5.51
N HIS A 146 -8.39 3.61 -6.53
CA HIS A 146 -8.02 3.15 -7.86
C HIS A 146 -6.99 4.11 -8.49
N ARG A 147 -6.53 3.82 -9.69
CA ARG A 147 -5.47 4.64 -10.30
C ARG A 147 -5.75 4.95 -11.76
N LEU A 148 -5.20 6.07 -12.20
CA LEU A 148 -5.00 6.44 -13.60
C LEU A 148 -3.49 6.57 -13.82
N ASP A 149 -3.04 6.31 -15.04
CA ASP A 149 -1.63 6.51 -15.39
C ASP A 149 -1.27 8.00 -15.45
N LYS A 150 0.03 8.31 -15.42
CA LYS A 150 0.52 9.68 -15.44
C LYS A 150 -0.09 10.51 -16.55
N ASP A 151 -0.12 9.95 -17.77
CA ASP A 151 -0.53 10.63 -18.99
C ASP A 151 -2.03 10.46 -19.31
N THR A 152 -2.78 9.84 -18.39
CA THR A 152 -4.23 9.71 -18.46
C THR A 152 -4.88 10.76 -17.59
N SER A 153 -5.78 11.56 -18.16
CA SER A 153 -6.67 12.46 -17.40
C SER A 153 -8.02 11.80 -17.14
N GLY A 154 -8.75 12.31 -16.19
CA GLY A 154 -10.13 11.86 -15.97
C GLY A 154 -10.55 11.75 -14.52
N ILE A 155 -11.71 11.15 -14.33
CA ILE A 155 -12.38 11.04 -13.05
C ILE A 155 -11.70 10.02 -12.15
N LEU A 156 -11.45 10.43 -10.92
CA LEU A 156 -10.85 9.60 -9.87
C LEU A 156 -11.65 9.75 -8.58
N VAL A 157 -11.92 8.63 -7.92
CA VAL A 157 -12.58 8.58 -6.61
C VAL A 157 -11.52 8.47 -5.52
N VAL A 158 -11.65 9.29 -4.48
CA VAL A 158 -10.81 9.26 -3.29
C VAL A 158 -11.70 9.12 -2.07
N ALA A 159 -11.48 8.09 -1.28
CA ALA A 159 -12.22 7.87 -0.04
C ALA A 159 -11.73 8.83 1.06
N LYS A 160 -12.66 9.39 1.84
CA LYS A 160 -12.39 10.16 3.05
C LYS A 160 -12.56 9.33 4.32
N THR A 161 -13.27 8.19 4.23
CA THR A 161 -13.52 7.27 5.34
C THR A 161 -13.09 5.84 5.01
N ASP A 162 -12.66 5.07 6.01
CA ASP A 162 -12.34 3.65 5.85
C ASP A 162 -13.56 2.83 5.43
N LYS A 163 -14.74 3.19 5.91
CA LYS A 163 -16.00 2.53 5.57
C LYS A 163 -16.26 2.61 4.06
N PHE A 164 -16.21 3.82 3.50
CA PHE A 164 -16.40 4.02 2.07
C PHE A 164 -15.28 3.36 1.26
N ARG A 165 -14.03 3.50 1.71
CA ARG A 165 -12.87 2.88 1.07
C ARG A 165 -13.05 1.37 0.89
N ASN A 166 -13.42 0.67 1.96
CA ASN A 166 -13.60 -0.78 1.95
C ASN A 166 -14.80 -1.18 1.08
N HIS A 167 -15.91 -0.45 1.17
CA HIS A 167 -17.07 -0.68 0.31
C HIS A 167 -16.70 -0.53 -1.17
N PHE A 168 -16.07 0.58 -1.55
CA PHE A 168 -15.69 0.85 -2.93
C PHE A 168 -14.72 -0.20 -3.50
N ILE A 169 -13.74 -0.65 -2.70
CA ILE A 169 -12.80 -1.70 -3.10
C ILE A 169 -13.56 -3.02 -3.37
N ASN A 170 -14.50 -3.38 -2.51
CA ASN A 170 -15.32 -4.59 -2.69
C ASN A 170 -16.16 -4.52 -3.98
N GLU A 171 -16.81 -3.37 -4.24
CA GLU A 171 -17.58 -3.15 -5.47
C GLU A 171 -16.71 -3.24 -6.73
N MET A 172 -15.49 -2.68 -6.68
CA MET A 172 -14.52 -2.81 -7.78
C MET A 172 -14.09 -4.26 -8.00
N GLN A 173 -13.82 -5.02 -6.92
CA GLN A 173 -13.46 -6.44 -7.01
C GLN A 173 -14.61 -7.30 -7.55
N ALA A 174 -15.83 -6.98 -7.16
CA ALA A 174 -17.04 -7.62 -7.67
C ALA A 174 -17.40 -7.20 -9.11
N ARG A 175 -16.66 -6.24 -9.69
CA ARG A 175 -16.92 -5.65 -11.02
C ARG A 175 -18.28 -4.95 -11.15
N ASN A 176 -18.82 -4.47 -10.04
CA ASN A 176 -20.09 -3.73 -10.01
C ASN A 176 -19.94 -2.28 -10.45
N ILE A 177 -18.70 -1.78 -10.60
CA ILE A 177 -18.42 -0.41 -11.07
C ILE A 177 -17.99 -0.47 -12.53
N ALA A 178 -18.79 0.13 -13.40
CA ALA A 178 -18.45 0.28 -14.81
C ALA A 178 -17.43 1.41 -15.01
N VAL A 179 -16.37 1.11 -15.75
CA VAL A 179 -15.32 2.09 -16.08
C VAL A 179 -15.25 2.24 -17.59
N SER A 180 -15.35 3.49 -18.06
CA SER A 180 -15.24 3.81 -19.47
C SER A 180 -14.06 4.74 -19.73
N TYR A 181 -13.31 4.48 -20.79
CA TYR A 181 -12.23 5.34 -21.26
C TYR A 181 -12.57 5.87 -22.66
N THR A 182 -12.35 7.16 -22.86
CA THR A 182 -12.28 7.75 -24.19
C THR A 182 -10.82 8.06 -24.48
N HIS A 183 -10.26 7.44 -25.51
CA HIS A 183 -8.88 7.70 -25.91
C HIS A 183 -8.78 7.93 -27.41
N LEU A 184 -7.92 8.85 -27.80
CA LEU A 184 -7.48 8.98 -29.18
C LEU A 184 -6.34 7.96 -29.38
N ARG A 185 -6.59 6.97 -30.24
CA ARG A 185 -5.53 6.06 -30.66
C ARG A 185 -4.60 6.84 -31.61
N ALA A 186 -3.36 7.02 -31.24
CA ALA A 186 -2.34 7.43 -32.21
C ALA A 186 -2.26 6.34 -33.28
N HIS A 187 -2.52 6.67 -34.54
CA HIS A 187 -2.20 5.79 -35.66
C HIS A 187 -0.68 5.71 -35.71
N GLU A 188 -0.12 4.61 -35.23
CA GLU A 188 1.25 4.27 -35.59
C GLU A 188 1.27 4.01 -37.10
N THR A 189 1.80 4.94 -37.85
CA THR A 189 2.13 4.74 -39.26
C THR A 189 3.27 3.72 -39.30
N ILE A 190 2.94 2.47 -39.55
CA ILE A 190 3.93 1.47 -39.88
C ILE A 190 4.48 1.88 -41.26
N GLN A 191 5.61 2.53 -41.27
CA GLN A 191 6.40 2.68 -42.54
C GLN A 191 7.05 1.33 -42.81
N HIS A 192 6.63 0.70 -43.87
CA HIS A 192 7.30 -0.46 -44.49
C HIS A 192 8.60 -0.06 -45.18
#